data_3cba62ecfc83aa81c7a25836449795bd
#
_entry.id   3cba62ecfc83aa81c7a25836449795bd
#
_cell.length_a   1.000
_cell.length_b   1.000
_cell.length_c   1.000
_cell.angle_alpha   90.00
_cell.angle_beta   90.00
_cell.angle_gamma   90.00
#
_symmetry.space_group_name_H-M   'P 1'
#
loop_
_entity.id
_entity.type
_entity.pdbx_description
1 polymer ?
#
loop_
_entity_poly.entity_id
_entity_poly.type
_entity_poly.pdbx_seq_one_letter_code
_entity_poly.pdbx_strand_id
1 'polypeptide(L)'
;SVASRGLGDVYKRQVIIWGAISSAFFSLLTNLKVALSSVTTTFKVGAGGTMVGTSLSLALIGIGHLVGLGVGIAMVCGMVISYGVLLPYFSSGQLGSGDFAEGVQGIFASDVRFVGAGTIAVAAIWTFLKIIGPVIRGMRESLAASRRRKSGVEVPAQERDLSPAWVVGITLALMLPIGVLLWLFLKDTPLEHHTSGLIFLSILFILALGLAVASVCGYMAGLIGASNSPVSGVGILVAILTALVIKAVVPAGSNPKTLVAYTLFTAAIIFGIATISNDNLQDLKTGQLVKSTPWKQQVALIIGVIFGSLVIPPVLHLMNNAFGFQGAPGAGKNALAAPQASLISELTKGVFGGDIDWSLLGLGSLIGVAIILIDEILKRTTSRYSLPPIAVGMGMYLPITLTILIPIGATCGVLFNRWAKTRKNPEAASRMGTLLATGLIVGESLWGVVYAAIVGTTGSEEPLAIVPDSWSGMSSLLGLVIFVALAAWGYRRAKQQAEA
;
A
#
# COMPACT_ATOMS: atom_id res chain seq x y z
N SER A 1 32.88 9.06 -21.50
CA SER A 1 33.07 7.98 -22.47
C SER A 1 31.98 6.93 -22.34
N VAL A 2 31.69 6.17 -23.39
CA VAL A 2 30.69 5.08 -23.39
C VAL A 2 31.04 4.01 -22.37
N ALA A 3 32.31 3.74 -22.14
CA ALA A 3 32.80 2.77 -21.15
C ALA A 3 32.49 3.18 -19.70
N SER A 4 32.58 4.47 -19.36
CA SER A 4 32.25 4.94 -18.01
C SER A 4 30.74 4.91 -17.70
N ARG A 5 29.87 5.01 -18.71
CA ARG A 5 28.42 4.83 -18.56
C ARG A 5 28.06 3.37 -18.34
N GLY A 6 28.70 2.44 -19.07
CA GLY A 6 28.47 1.00 -18.91
C GLY A 6 28.87 0.47 -17.54
N LEU A 7 30.02 0.91 -17.00
CA LEU A 7 30.45 0.56 -15.64
C LEU A 7 29.49 1.09 -14.56
N GLY A 8 29.03 2.34 -14.69
CA GLY A 8 28.06 2.90 -13.74
C GLY A 8 26.73 2.13 -13.68
N ASP A 9 26.29 1.56 -14.81
CA ASP A 9 25.06 0.75 -14.86
C ASP A 9 25.25 -0.65 -14.25
N VAL A 10 26.45 -1.23 -14.35
CA VAL A 10 26.79 -2.50 -13.67
C VAL A 10 26.75 -2.32 -12.15
N TYR A 11 27.35 -1.26 -11.63
CA TYR A 11 27.34 -0.98 -10.18
C TYR A 11 25.94 -0.75 -9.62
N LYS A 12 25.07 -0.06 -10.35
CA LYS A 12 23.66 0.13 -9.98
C LYS A 12 22.92 -1.20 -9.88
N ARG A 13 23.10 -2.10 -10.85
CA ARG A 13 22.49 -3.45 -10.82
C ARG A 13 22.99 -4.27 -9.65
N GLN A 14 24.27 -4.19 -9.34
CA GLN A 14 24.87 -4.92 -8.21
C GLN A 14 24.25 -4.53 -6.87
N VAL A 15 23.98 -3.24 -6.62
CA VAL A 15 23.39 -2.79 -5.35
C VAL A 15 21.99 -3.38 -5.14
N ILE A 16 21.15 -3.41 -6.17
CA ILE A 16 19.81 -4.04 -6.10
C ILE A 16 19.96 -5.53 -5.81
N ILE A 17 20.83 -6.22 -6.53
CA ILE A 17 21.04 -7.67 -6.38
C ILE A 17 21.53 -8.00 -4.97
N TRP A 18 22.51 -7.27 -4.45
CA TRP A 18 23.00 -7.49 -3.09
C TRP A 18 21.94 -7.20 -2.03
N GLY A 19 21.12 -6.14 -2.24
CA GLY A 19 19.98 -5.87 -1.38
C GLY A 19 18.97 -7.01 -1.40
N ALA A 20 18.63 -7.53 -2.58
CA ALA A 20 17.68 -8.62 -2.75
C ALA A 20 18.22 -9.95 -2.13
N ILE A 21 19.48 -10.28 -2.36
CA ILE A 21 20.09 -11.48 -1.79
C ILE A 21 20.12 -11.39 -0.26
N SER A 22 20.51 -10.24 0.31
CA SER A 22 20.58 -10.07 1.77
C SER A 22 19.22 -10.24 2.42
N SER A 23 18.20 -9.65 1.84
CA SER A 23 16.84 -9.67 2.34
C SER A 23 16.22 -11.08 2.21
N ALA A 24 16.35 -11.71 1.05
CA ALA A 24 15.91 -13.10 0.84
C ALA A 24 16.64 -14.09 1.77
N PHE A 25 17.94 -13.91 1.96
CA PHE A 25 18.74 -14.74 2.88
C PHE A 25 18.26 -14.58 4.32
N PHE A 26 18.02 -13.34 4.78
CA PHE A 26 17.51 -13.13 6.12
C PHE A 26 16.12 -13.77 6.31
N SER A 27 15.22 -13.62 5.33
CA SER A 27 13.91 -14.26 5.35
C SER A 27 13.99 -15.78 5.34
N LEU A 28 14.96 -16.36 4.65
CA LEU A 28 15.24 -17.79 4.74
C LEU A 28 15.64 -18.20 6.18
N LEU A 29 16.52 -17.44 6.83
CA LEU A 29 16.93 -17.73 8.22
C LEU A 29 15.74 -17.65 9.20
N THR A 30 14.78 -16.73 8.97
CA THR A 30 13.57 -16.67 9.79
C THR A 30 12.65 -17.88 9.57
N ASN A 31 12.53 -18.36 8.33
CA ASN A 31 11.75 -19.56 8.03
C ASN A 31 12.43 -20.87 8.52
N LEU A 32 13.74 -20.88 8.64
CA LEU A 32 14.49 -21.96 9.29
C LEU A 32 14.38 -21.92 10.84
N LYS A 33 13.76 -20.88 11.40
CA LYS A 33 13.71 -20.56 12.85
C LYS A 33 15.07 -20.30 13.51
N VAL A 34 16.12 -20.14 12.74
CA VAL A 34 17.45 -19.72 13.23
C VAL A 34 17.41 -18.27 13.73
N ALA A 35 16.60 -17.43 13.08
CA ALA A 35 16.32 -16.07 13.49
C ALA A 35 14.81 -15.92 13.75
N LEU A 36 14.40 -15.19 14.77
CA LEU A 36 12.99 -14.84 14.96
C LEU A 36 12.58 -13.77 13.95
N SER A 37 11.36 -13.92 13.42
CA SER A 37 10.76 -12.96 12.47
C SER A 37 10.16 -11.73 13.16
N SER A 38 9.71 -11.86 14.41
CA SER A 38 9.12 -10.78 15.19
C SER A 38 9.26 -11.02 16.68
N VAL A 39 9.33 -9.92 17.42
CA VAL A 39 9.32 -9.91 18.88
C VAL A 39 8.26 -8.91 19.33
N THR A 40 7.37 -9.33 20.22
CA THR A 40 6.33 -8.46 20.82
C THR A 40 6.31 -8.70 22.32
N THR A 41 6.27 -7.62 23.09
CA THR A 41 6.15 -7.64 24.54
C THR A 41 4.98 -6.76 24.95
N THR A 42 4.11 -7.30 25.79
CA THR A 42 3.01 -6.57 26.43
C THR A 42 3.36 -6.23 27.87
N PHE A 43 2.98 -5.06 28.32
CA PHE A 43 3.25 -4.61 29.69
C PHE A 43 2.15 -3.70 30.20
N LYS A 44 2.03 -3.61 31.51
CA LYS A 44 1.04 -2.77 32.17
C LYS A 44 1.43 -1.30 32.15
N VAL A 45 0.46 -0.43 31.88
CA VAL A 45 0.59 1.02 31.98
C VAL A 45 -0.62 1.54 32.78
N GLY A 46 -0.36 1.95 34.03
CA GLY A 46 -1.45 2.30 34.96
C GLY A 46 -2.40 1.13 35.19
N ALA A 47 -3.70 1.36 35.02
CA ALA A 47 -4.74 0.34 35.11
C ALA A 47 -4.97 -0.45 33.80
N GLY A 48 -4.33 -0.05 32.71
CA GLY A 48 -4.42 -0.69 31.39
C GLY A 48 -3.15 -1.42 31.00
N GLY A 49 -3.08 -1.80 29.73
CA GLY A 49 -1.93 -2.45 29.12
C GLY A 49 -1.57 -1.82 27.78
N THR A 50 -0.35 -2.04 27.36
CA THR A 50 0.12 -1.70 26.02
C THR A 50 1.07 -2.74 25.53
N MET A 51 1.52 -2.59 24.28
CA MET A 51 2.50 -3.47 23.69
C MET A 51 3.56 -2.68 22.90
N VAL A 52 4.74 -3.24 22.84
CA VAL A 52 5.81 -2.83 21.95
C VAL A 52 6.33 -4.06 21.24
N GLY A 53 6.68 -3.92 19.99
CA GLY A 53 7.20 -5.05 19.21
C GLY A 53 7.75 -4.59 17.89
N THR A 54 8.57 -5.44 17.29
CA THR A 54 9.13 -5.23 15.96
C THR A 54 9.16 -6.56 15.19
N SER A 55 8.87 -6.49 13.91
CA SER A 55 9.25 -7.55 12.99
C SER A 55 10.66 -7.29 12.49
N LEU A 56 11.46 -8.32 12.33
CA LEU A 56 12.78 -8.21 11.73
C LEU A 56 12.65 -8.38 10.22
N SER A 57 12.34 -7.30 9.52
CA SER A 57 12.15 -7.27 8.07
C SER A 57 13.04 -6.20 7.44
N LEU A 58 13.96 -6.63 6.58
CA LEU A 58 14.82 -5.71 5.82
C LEU A 58 14.02 -4.93 4.79
N ALA A 59 12.92 -5.49 4.28
CA ALA A 59 12.00 -4.77 3.40
C ALA A 59 11.38 -3.57 4.07
N LEU A 60 10.99 -3.65 5.36
CA LEU A 60 10.44 -2.51 6.10
C LEU A 60 11.47 -1.39 6.30
N ILE A 61 12.74 -1.72 6.48
CA ILE A 61 13.84 -0.74 6.45
C ILE A 61 13.92 -0.07 5.08
N GLY A 62 13.83 -0.85 3.99
CA GLY A 62 13.78 -0.34 2.63
C GLY A 62 12.58 0.59 2.39
N ILE A 63 11.39 0.20 2.82
CA ILE A 63 10.19 1.03 2.74
C ILE A 63 10.39 2.35 3.48
N GLY A 64 10.90 2.30 4.71
CA GLY A 64 11.19 3.49 5.50
C GLY A 64 12.16 4.43 4.79
N HIS A 65 13.24 3.90 4.22
CA HIS A 65 14.21 4.68 3.44
C HIS A 65 13.55 5.43 2.27
N LEU A 66 12.61 4.77 1.57
CA LEU A 66 11.92 5.35 0.39
C LEU A 66 10.87 6.40 0.76
N VAL A 67 10.09 6.16 1.82
CA VAL A 67 8.99 7.07 2.20
C VAL A 67 9.50 8.34 2.91
N GLY A 68 10.67 8.29 3.50
CA GLY A 68 11.36 9.43 4.07
C GLY A 68 10.90 9.83 5.48
N LEU A 69 11.65 10.81 6.05
CA LEU A 69 11.54 11.16 7.47
C LEU A 69 10.18 11.75 7.85
N GLY A 70 9.57 12.56 6.99
CA GLY A 70 8.28 13.21 7.29
C GLY A 70 7.18 12.18 7.54
N VAL A 71 7.11 11.16 6.69
CA VAL A 71 6.19 10.02 6.88
C VAL A 71 6.57 9.20 8.11
N GLY A 72 7.87 8.95 8.31
CA GLY A 72 8.36 8.24 9.49
C GLY A 72 7.94 8.92 10.81
N ILE A 73 8.12 10.23 10.92
CA ILE A 73 7.70 11.01 12.11
C ILE A 73 6.18 10.95 12.28
N ALA A 74 5.41 11.11 11.20
CA ALA A 74 3.96 11.01 11.25
C ALA A 74 3.49 9.64 11.75
N MET A 75 4.13 8.56 11.31
CA MET A 75 3.84 7.21 11.82
C MET A 75 4.19 7.05 13.29
N VAL A 76 5.30 7.63 13.76
CA VAL A 76 5.65 7.65 15.21
C VAL A 76 4.57 8.38 16.00
N CYS A 77 4.10 9.53 15.51
CA CYS A 77 2.98 10.25 16.17
C CYS A 77 1.74 9.36 16.25
N GLY A 78 1.38 8.66 15.18
CA GLY A 78 0.27 7.70 15.19
C GLY A 78 0.47 6.56 16.19
N MET A 79 1.67 5.97 16.24
CA MET A 79 1.99 4.94 17.23
C MET A 79 1.91 5.44 18.67
N VAL A 80 2.39 6.66 18.95
CA VAL A 80 2.29 7.26 20.29
C VAL A 80 0.81 7.47 20.68
N ILE A 81 -0.03 7.94 19.78
CA ILE A 81 -1.45 8.12 20.02
C ILE A 81 -2.10 6.76 20.31
N SER A 82 -1.88 5.74 19.48
CA SER A 82 -2.55 4.45 19.59
C SER A 82 -2.02 3.61 20.75
N TYR A 83 -0.72 3.37 20.81
CA TYR A 83 -0.10 2.48 21.80
C TYR A 83 0.29 3.19 23.10
N GLY A 84 0.54 4.49 23.05
CA GLY A 84 0.88 5.30 24.23
C GLY A 84 -0.33 5.84 24.99
N VAL A 85 -1.43 6.10 24.31
CA VAL A 85 -2.62 6.75 24.90
C VAL A 85 -3.86 5.88 24.78
N LEU A 86 -4.30 5.56 23.55
CA LEU A 86 -5.60 4.90 23.36
C LEU A 86 -5.63 3.47 23.90
N LEU A 87 -4.61 2.68 23.64
CA LEU A 87 -4.58 1.28 24.08
C LEU A 87 -4.54 1.15 25.60
N PRO A 88 -3.70 1.89 26.36
CA PRO A 88 -3.79 1.91 27.82
C PRO A 88 -5.15 2.40 28.34
N TYR A 89 -5.75 3.40 27.68
CA TYR A 89 -7.04 3.94 28.07
C TYR A 89 -8.18 2.92 27.88
N PHE A 90 -8.31 2.35 26.67
CA PHE A 90 -9.38 1.38 26.40
C PHE A 90 -9.20 0.06 27.13
N SER A 91 -7.98 -0.36 27.39
CA SER A 91 -7.72 -1.59 28.15
C SER A 91 -7.90 -1.43 29.66
N SER A 92 -8.00 -0.19 30.15
CA SER A 92 -8.22 0.07 31.58
C SER A 92 -9.58 -0.48 32.03
N GLY A 93 -9.54 -1.44 32.96
CA GLY A 93 -10.74 -2.09 33.52
C GLY A 93 -11.37 -3.17 32.62
N GLN A 94 -10.86 -3.43 31.44
CA GLN A 94 -11.38 -4.48 30.54
C GLN A 94 -10.52 -5.75 30.52
N LEU A 95 -9.30 -5.68 31.07
CA LEU A 95 -8.40 -6.83 31.16
C LEU A 95 -8.88 -7.79 32.24
N GLY A 96 -9.55 -8.87 31.83
CA GLY A 96 -10.05 -9.92 32.71
C GLY A 96 -8.95 -10.85 33.26
N SER A 97 -9.34 -11.95 33.90
CA SER A 97 -8.44 -12.97 34.46
C SER A 97 -7.79 -13.90 33.42
N GLY A 98 -7.98 -13.61 32.10
CA GLY A 98 -7.38 -14.37 31.01
C GLY A 98 -5.93 -13.97 30.69
N ASP A 99 -5.39 -14.46 29.57
CA ASP A 99 -4.06 -14.06 29.12
C ASP A 99 -4.01 -12.54 28.86
N PHE A 100 -3.14 -11.88 29.61
CA PHE A 100 -2.96 -10.43 29.53
C PHE A 100 -2.56 -9.97 28.10
N ALA A 101 -1.68 -10.73 27.44
CA ALA A 101 -1.21 -10.39 26.11
C ALA A 101 -2.32 -10.51 25.07
N GLU A 102 -3.12 -11.57 25.12
CA GLU A 102 -4.27 -11.76 24.24
C GLU A 102 -5.34 -10.67 24.47
N GLY A 103 -5.60 -10.30 25.75
CA GLY A 103 -6.52 -9.23 26.09
C GLY A 103 -6.11 -7.87 25.50
N VAL A 104 -4.85 -7.50 25.64
CA VAL A 104 -4.31 -6.24 25.06
C VAL A 104 -4.37 -6.24 23.53
N GLN A 105 -4.01 -7.35 22.89
CA GLN A 105 -4.10 -7.49 21.43
C GLN A 105 -5.55 -7.45 20.94
N GLY A 106 -6.47 -8.08 21.67
CA GLY A 106 -7.90 -8.06 21.36
C GLY A 106 -8.45 -6.64 21.37
N ILE A 107 -8.18 -5.86 22.41
CA ILE A 107 -8.62 -4.45 22.53
C ILE A 107 -7.98 -3.57 21.43
N PHE A 108 -6.73 -3.81 21.08
CA PHE A 108 -6.13 -3.14 19.93
C PHE A 108 -6.92 -3.42 18.65
N ALA A 109 -7.26 -4.67 18.39
CA ALA A 109 -7.95 -5.09 17.17
C ALA A 109 -9.41 -4.61 17.11
N SER A 110 -10.14 -4.60 18.25
CA SER A 110 -11.55 -4.22 18.31
C SER A 110 -11.76 -2.71 18.42
N ASP A 111 -10.91 -1.98 19.16
CA ASP A 111 -11.17 -0.60 19.53
C ASP A 111 -10.17 0.37 18.87
N VAL A 112 -8.88 0.22 19.15
CA VAL A 112 -7.85 1.17 18.69
C VAL A 112 -7.74 1.22 17.18
N ARG A 113 -7.82 0.07 16.48
CA ARG A 113 -7.80 0.03 15.01
C ARG A 113 -8.97 0.79 14.40
N PHE A 114 -10.18 0.75 14.99
CA PHE A 114 -11.31 1.51 14.48
C PHE A 114 -11.11 3.02 14.61
N VAL A 115 -10.49 3.48 15.69
CA VAL A 115 -10.08 4.89 15.82
C VAL A 115 -9.07 5.24 14.71
N GLY A 116 -8.06 4.42 14.49
CA GLY A 116 -7.11 4.59 13.37
C GLY A 116 -7.80 4.61 11.99
N ALA A 117 -8.80 3.75 11.78
CA ALA A 117 -9.61 3.72 10.56
C ALA A 117 -10.35 5.03 10.31
N GLY A 118 -10.97 5.60 11.35
CA GLY A 118 -11.63 6.92 11.27
C GLY A 118 -10.65 8.04 10.89
N THR A 119 -9.47 8.03 11.49
CA THR A 119 -8.39 8.98 11.16
C THR A 119 -7.98 8.88 9.69
N ILE A 120 -7.75 7.67 9.17
CA ILE A 120 -7.39 7.45 7.77
C ILE A 120 -8.51 7.88 6.83
N ALA A 121 -9.77 7.56 7.15
CA ALA A 121 -10.91 7.89 6.30
C ALA A 121 -11.04 9.41 6.10
N VAL A 122 -10.98 10.20 7.17
CA VAL A 122 -11.05 11.66 7.09
C VAL A 122 -9.82 12.24 6.37
N ALA A 123 -8.62 11.71 6.66
CA ALA A 123 -7.39 12.13 5.98
C ALA A 123 -7.45 11.86 4.46
N ALA A 124 -8.03 10.73 4.06
CA ALA A 124 -8.22 10.36 2.66
C ALA A 124 -9.19 11.32 1.95
N ILE A 125 -10.34 11.60 2.57
CA ILE A 125 -11.33 12.55 2.05
C ILE A 125 -10.70 13.95 1.91
N TRP A 126 -9.98 14.42 2.91
CA TRP A 126 -9.28 15.70 2.87
C TRP A 126 -8.27 15.78 1.74
N THR A 127 -7.45 14.73 1.59
CA THR A 127 -6.45 14.66 0.52
C THR A 127 -7.12 14.70 -0.85
N PHE A 128 -8.21 13.96 -1.03
CA PHE A 128 -9.00 13.97 -2.27
C PHE A 128 -9.56 15.36 -2.58
N LEU A 129 -10.17 16.04 -1.60
CA LEU A 129 -10.72 17.39 -1.78
C LEU A 129 -9.66 18.41 -2.19
N LYS A 130 -8.45 18.30 -1.63
CA LYS A 130 -7.32 19.18 -2.02
C LYS A 130 -6.86 19.00 -3.45
N ILE A 131 -6.95 17.79 -3.97
CA ILE A 131 -6.42 17.43 -5.28
C ILE A 131 -7.43 17.74 -6.40
N ILE A 132 -8.73 17.74 -6.11
CA ILE A 132 -9.77 17.90 -7.11
C ILE A 132 -9.67 19.21 -7.91
N GLY A 133 -9.29 20.29 -7.26
CA GLY A 133 -9.11 21.60 -7.91
C GLY A 133 -7.98 21.64 -8.96
N PRO A 134 -6.76 21.28 -8.60
CA PRO A 134 -5.64 21.13 -9.54
C PRO A 134 -5.96 20.18 -10.71
N VAL A 135 -6.64 19.06 -10.44
CA VAL A 135 -7.03 18.09 -11.47
C VAL A 135 -8.00 18.70 -12.47
N ILE A 136 -9.06 19.37 -12.01
CA ILE A 136 -10.03 20.03 -12.91
C ILE A 136 -9.34 21.08 -13.77
N ARG A 137 -8.41 21.85 -13.21
CA ARG A 137 -7.62 22.83 -14.00
C ARG A 137 -6.79 22.13 -15.07
N GLY A 138 -6.03 21.11 -14.71
CA GLY A 138 -5.22 20.35 -15.67
C GLY A 138 -6.05 19.69 -16.77
N MET A 139 -7.22 19.14 -16.44
CA MET A 139 -8.14 18.61 -17.44
C MET A 139 -8.64 19.69 -18.42
N ARG A 140 -9.01 20.87 -17.93
CA ARG A 140 -9.41 22.00 -18.78
C ARG A 140 -8.30 22.45 -19.71
N GLU A 141 -7.06 22.55 -19.21
CA GLU A 141 -5.88 22.90 -20.00
C GLU A 141 -5.59 21.86 -21.06
N SER A 142 -5.67 20.57 -20.72
CA SER A 142 -5.48 19.46 -21.66
C SER A 142 -6.55 19.44 -22.76
N LEU A 143 -7.82 19.68 -22.41
CA LEU A 143 -8.91 19.78 -23.40
C LEU A 143 -8.72 20.98 -24.34
N ALA A 144 -8.26 22.13 -23.82
CA ALA A 144 -7.96 23.32 -24.61
C ALA A 144 -6.78 23.04 -25.59
N ALA A 145 -5.73 22.36 -25.11
CA ALA A 145 -4.60 21.97 -25.95
C ALA A 145 -5.02 20.95 -27.04
N SER A 146 -5.88 20.00 -26.72
CA SER A 146 -6.42 19.03 -27.69
C SER A 146 -7.25 19.69 -28.79
N ARG A 147 -8.04 20.72 -28.43
CA ARG A 147 -8.79 21.50 -29.42
C ARG A 147 -7.88 22.29 -30.40
N ARG A 148 -6.76 22.83 -29.91
CA ARG A 148 -5.75 23.51 -30.75
C ARG A 148 -5.05 22.55 -31.70
N ARG A 149 -4.84 21.27 -31.31
CA ARG A 149 -4.21 20.24 -32.18
C ARG A 149 -5.09 19.81 -33.37
N LYS A 150 -6.40 19.91 -33.27
CA LYS A 150 -7.33 19.60 -34.38
C LYS A 150 -7.25 20.56 -35.56
N SER A 151 -6.49 21.65 -35.45
CA SER A 151 -6.35 22.68 -36.49
C SER A 151 -5.17 22.46 -37.47
N GLY A 152 -4.73 21.22 -37.70
CA GLY A 152 -3.91 20.88 -38.88
C GLY A 152 -2.38 20.96 -38.70
N VAL A 153 -1.86 21.06 -37.47
CA VAL A 153 -0.43 21.07 -37.17
C VAL A 153 0.09 19.62 -37.10
N GLU A 154 1.18 19.30 -37.81
CA GLU A 154 1.87 18.00 -37.66
C GLU A 154 2.28 17.78 -36.21
N VAL A 155 1.77 16.69 -35.60
CA VAL A 155 2.06 16.33 -34.21
C VAL A 155 3.44 15.64 -34.16
N PRO A 156 4.41 16.17 -33.39
CA PRO A 156 5.71 15.54 -33.20
C PRO A 156 5.56 14.10 -32.71
N ALA A 157 6.48 13.21 -33.04
CA ALA A 157 6.43 11.81 -32.61
C ALA A 157 6.33 11.63 -31.10
N GLN A 158 6.86 12.59 -30.34
CA GLN A 158 6.84 12.65 -28.85
C GLN A 158 5.47 13.00 -28.26
N GLU A 159 4.52 13.42 -29.08
CA GLU A 159 3.16 13.78 -28.67
C GLU A 159 2.08 12.89 -29.32
N ARG A 160 2.49 11.82 -30.00
CA ARG A 160 1.57 10.87 -30.64
C ARG A 160 1.09 9.84 -29.63
N ASP A 161 -0.13 10.07 -29.09
CA ASP A 161 -0.86 9.12 -28.25
C ASP A 161 -1.67 8.14 -29.10
N LEU A 162 -2.19 7.08 -28.46
CA LEU A 162 -3.25 6.25 -29.03
C LEU A 162 -4.43 7.14 -29.44
N SER A 163 -5.04 6.84 -30.58
CA SER A 163 -6.18 7.66 -31.05
C SER A 163 -7.36 7.56 -30.07
N PRO A 164 -8.06 8.67 -29.81
CA PRO A 164 -9.22 8.67 -28.91
C PRO A 164 -10.31 7.66 -29.30
N ALA A 165 -10.48 7.41 -30.59
CA ALA A 165 -11.43 6.41 -31.09
C ALA A 165 -11.06 4.99 -30.64
N TRP A 166 -9.78 4.61 -30.68
CA TRP A 166 -9.30 3.34 -30.15
C TRP A 166 -9.50 3.23 -28.65
N VAL A 167 -9.17 4.27 -27.90
CA VAL A 167 -9.33 4.30 -26.44
C VAL A 167 -10.80 4.11 -26.05
N VAL A 168 -11.70 4.87 -26.66
CA VAL A 168 -13.15 4.76 -26.40
C VAL A 168 -13.67 3.39 -26.83
N GLY A 169 -13.30 2.92 -28.02
CA GLY A 169 -13.73 1.63 -28.56
C GLY A 169 -13.32 0.46 -27.66
N ILE A 170 -12.06 0.42 -27.23
CA ILE A 170 -11.55 -0.61 -26.32
C ILE A 170 -12.23 -0.52 -24.95
N THR A 171 -12.41 0.69 -24.41
CA THR A 171 -13.07 0.89 -23.11
C THR A 171 -14.51 0.35 -23.15
N LEU A 172 -15.29 0.65 -24.19
CA LEU A 172 -16.65 0.13 -24.32
C LEU A 172 -16.67 -1.39 -24.55
N ALA A 173 -15.74 -1.91 -25.36
CA ALA A 173 -15.63 -3.36 -25.58
C ALA A 173 -15.29 -4.13 -24.30
N LEU A 174 -14.47 -3.56 -23.42
CA LEU A 174 -14.13 -4.15 -22.11
C LEU A 174 -15.31 -4.19 -21.12
N MET A 175 -16.36 -3.38 -21.34
CA MET A 175 -17.55 -3.44 -20.48
C MET A 175 -18.30 -4.77 -20.63
N LEU A 176 -18.18 -5.46 -21.78
CA LEU A 176 -18.77 -6.79 -21.96
C LEU A 176 -18.14 -7.84 -21.04
N PRO A 177 -16.81 -8.09 -21.06
CA PRO A 177 -16.20 -9.05 -20.14
C PRO A 177 -16.35 -8.63 -18.67
N ILE A 178 -16.33 -7.33 -18.35
CA ILE A 178 -16.60 -6.85 -16.99
C ILE A 178 -18.04 -7.22 -16.58
N GLY A 179 -19.01 -6.99 -17.45
CA GLY A 179 -20.41 -7.40 -17.22
C GLY A 179 -20.56 -8.90 -17.00
N VAL A 180 -19.84 -9.72 -17.78
CA VAL A 180 -19.81 -11.18 -17.58
C VAL A 180 -19.20 -11.55 -16.24
N LEU A 181 -18.10 -10.93 -15.83
CA LEU A 181 -17.49 -11.18 -14.52
C LEU A 181 -18.43 -10.78 -13.36
N LEU A 182 -19.12 -9.66 -13.46
CA LEU A 182 -20.11 -9.23 -12.48
C LEU A 182 -21.29 -10.20 -12.42
N TRP A 183 -21.74 -10.69 -13.57
CA TRP A 183 -22.78 -11.69 -13.65
C TRP A 183 -22.37 -13.02 -13.03
N LEU A 184 -21.16 -13.52 -13.34
CA LEU A 184 -20.61 -14.73 -12.74
C LEU A 184 -20.48 -14.60 -11.21
N PHE A 185 -20.18 -13.42 -10.72
CA PHE A 185 -20.10 -13.15 -9.29
C PHE A 185 -21.45 -13.18 -8.60
N LEU A 186 -22.51 -12.67 -9.27
CA LEU A 186 -23.87 -12.63 -8.73
C LEU A 186 -24.63 -13.95 -8.89
N LYS A 187 -24.23 -14.79 -9.85
CA LYS A 187 -24.82 -16.09 -10.08
C LYS A 187 -24.74 -16.94 -8.81
N ASP A 188 -25.79 -17.67 -8.52
CA ASP A 188 -25.89 -18.52 -7.33
C ASP A 188 -25.82 -17.76 -5.99
N THR A 189 -26.03 -16.44 -6.00
CA THR A 189 -26.10 -15.61 -4.78
C THR A 189 -27.54 -15.17 -4.50
N PRO A 190 -27.87 -14.77 -3.26
CA PRO A 190 -29.19 -14.22 -2.94
C PRO A 190 -29.59 -12.96 -3.72
N LEU A 191 -28.67 -12.36 -4.46
CA LEU A 191 -28.90 -11.18 -5.31
C LEU A 191 -29.22 -11.52 -6.77
N GLU A 192 -29.33 -12.78 -7.13
CA GLU A 192 -29.55 -13.23 -8.52
C GLU A 192 -30.80 -12.61 -9.19
N HIS A 193 -31.86 -12.35 -8.42
CA HIS A 193 -33.08 -11.70 -8.93
C HIS A 193 -32.91 -10.24 -9.33
N HIS A 194 -31.86 -9.58 -8.91
CA HIS A 194 -31.55 -8.16 -9.21
C HIS A 194 -30.34 -7.97 -10.13
N THR A 195 -29.84 -9.05 -10.71
CA THR A 195 -28.56 -9.12 -11.43
C THR A 195 -28.46 -8.08 -12.56
N SER A 196 -29.47 -7.99 -13.44
CA SER A 196 -29.41 -7.09 -14.59
C SER A 196 -29.32 -5.61 -14.20
N GLY A 197 -30.12 -5.20 -13.23
CA GLY A 197 -30.11 -3.81 -12.73
C GLY A 197 -28.79 -3.46 -12.02
N LEU A 198 -28.28 -4.36 -11.19
CA LEU A 198 -27.01 -4.18 -10.49
C LEU A 198 -25.83 -4.12 -11.46
N ILE A 199 -25.79 -5.00 -12.47
CA ILE A 199 -24.72 -5.00 -13.48
C ILE A 199 -24.74 -3.72 -14.27
N PHE A 200 -25.92 -3.30 -14.76
CA PHE A 200 -26.05 -2.05 -15.53
C PHE A 200 -25.58 -0.84 -14.73
N LEU A 201 -26.04 -0.74 -13.48
CA LEU A 201 -25.63 0.34 -12.56
C LEU A 201 -24.10 0.29 -12.31
N SER A 202 -23.58 -0.89 -12.06
CA SER A 202 -22.14 -1.06 -11.79
C SER A 202 -21.29 -0.69 -13.00
N ILE A 203 -21.69 -1.07 -14.21
CA ILE A 203 -20.99 -0.68 -15.45
C ILE A 203 -21.01 0.85 -15.62
N LEU A 204 -22.19 1.48 -15.45
CA LEU A 204 -22.30 2.93 -15.55
C LEU A 204 -21.41 3.63 -14.51
N PHE A 205 -21.41 3.10 -13.28
CA PHE A 205 -20.60 3.63 -12.19
C PHE A 205 -19.11 3.42 -12.43
N ILE A 206 -18.69 2.25 -12.93
CA ILE A 206 -17.30 1.97 -13.31
C ILE A 206 -16.83 2.94 -14.39
N LEU A 207 -17.64 3.20 -15.41
CA LEU A 207 -17.29 4.16 -16.46
C LEU A 207 -17.16 5.58 -15.92
N ALA A 208 -18.13 6.06 -15.15
CA ALA A 208 -18.14 7.43 -14.65
C ALA A 208 -17.05 7.67 -13.60
N LEU A 209 -17.03 6.84 -12.56
CA LEU A 209 -16.07 7.00 -11.47
C LEU A 209 -14.66 6.53 -11.89
N GLY A 210 -14.57 5.50 -12.72
CA GLY A 210 -13.29 5.04 -13.27
C GLY A 210 -12.59 6.13 -14.09
N LEU A 211 -13.31 6.85 -14.93
CA LEU A 211 -12.77 7.99 -15.67
C LEU A 211 -12.29 9.12 -14.74
N ALA A 212 -13.11 9.46 -13.73
CA ALA A 212 -12.78 10.51 -12.76
C ALA A 212 -11.50 10.13 -11.97
N VAL A 213 -11.46 8.91 -11.46
CA VAL A 213 -10.34 8.39 -10.64
C VAL A 213 -9.07 8.23 -11.49
N ALA A 214 -9.19 7.72 -12.72
CA ALA A 214 -8.07 7.63 -13.65
C ALA A 214 -7.46 9.01 -13.92
N SER A 215 -8.31 10.00 -14.13
CA SER A 215 -7.86 11.38 -14.36
C SER A 215 -7.12 11.95 -13.16
N VAL A 216 -7.66 11.75 -11.95
CA VAL A 216 -7.04 12.25 -10.70
C VAL A 216 -5.70 11.57 -10.44
N CYS A 217 -5.68 10.24 -10.40
CA CYS A 217 -4.47 9.48 -10.06
C CYS A 217 -3.39 9.63 -11.12
N GLY A 218 -3.77 9.57 -12.41
CA GLY A 218 -2.82 9.75 -13.50
C GLY A 218 -2.22 11.15 -13.54
N TYR A 219 -3.05 12.20 -13.42
CA TYR A 219 -2.54 13.58 -13.39
C TYR A 219 -1.54 13.80 -12.26
N MET A 220 -1.85 13.32 -11.07
CA MET A 220 -0.96 13.46 -9.92
C MET A 220 0.33 12.66 -10.09
N ALA A 221 0.26 11.45 -10.63
CA ALA A 221 1.45 10.65 -10.91
C ALA A 221 2.38 11.33 -11.93
N GLY A 222 1.81 11.95 -12.96
CA GLY A 222 2.55 12.72 -13.95
C GLY A 222 3.23 13.98 -13.41
N LEU A 223 2.66 14.60 -12.35
CA LEU A 223 3.21 15.82 -11.74
C LEU A 223 4.23 15.55 -10.64
N ILE A 224 3.91 14.66 -9.70
CA ILE A 224 4.66 14.48 -8.45
C ILE A 224 5.20 13.06 -8.26
N GLY A 225 4.96 12.18 -9.22
CA GLY A 225 5.35 10.78 -9.19
C GLY A 225 4.31 9.87 -8.51
N ALA A 226 4.32 8.60 -8.89
CA ALA A 226 3.35 7.59 -8.44
C ALA A 226 3.34 7.40 -6.92
N SER A 227 4.48 7.47 -6.25
CA SER A 227 4.61 7.28 -4.80
C SER A 227 3.89 8.37 -3.98
N ASN A 228 3.66 9.54 -4.56
CA ASN A 228 2.97 10.67 -3.91
C ASN A 228 1.52 10.83 -4.39
N SER A 229 1.08 10.00 -5.33
CA SER A 229 -0.30 9.98 -5.79
C SER A 229 -1.22 9.39 -4.71
N PRO A 230 -2.43 9.94 -4.48
CA PRO A 230 -3.31 9.53 -3.40
C PRO A 230 -4.13 8.28 -3.71
N VAL A 231 -3.52 7.28 -4.34
CA VAL A 231 -4.23 6.05 -4.80
C VAL A 231 -4.95 5.36 -3.66
N SER A 232 -4.30 5.21 -2.49
CA SER A 232 -4.90 4.57 -1.31
C SER A 232 -6.12 5.34 -0.78
N GLY A 233 -6.03 6.68 -0.72
CA GLY A 233 -7.15 7.52 -0.29
C GLY A 233 -8.33 7.48 -1.26
N VAL A 234 -8.03 7.50 -2.56
CA VAL A 234 -9.03 7.35 -3.62
C VAL A 234 -9.69 5.98 -3.55
N GLY A 235 -8.96 4.90 -3.27
CA GLY A 235 -9.51 3.55 -3.13
C GLY A 235 -10.53 3.44 -1.99
N ILE A 236 -10.26 4.06 -0.84
CA ILE A 236 -11.21 4.13 0.28
C ILE A 236 -12.48 4.87 -0.14
N LEU A 237 -12.33 6.03 -0.78
CA LEU A 237 -13.47 6.82 -1.26
C LEU A 237 -14.31 6.05 -2.29
N VAL A 238 -13.65 5.37 -3.24
CA VAL A 238 -14.31 4.52 -4.23
C VAL A 238 -15.14 3.42 -3.55
N ALA A 239 -14.58 2.73 -2.57
CA ALA A 239 -15.28 1.67 -1.86
C ALA A 239 -16.53 2.18 -1.13
N ILE A 240 -16.42 3.33 -0.44
CA ILE A 240 -17.54 3.96 0.27
C ILE A 240 -18.61 4.42 -0.72
N LEU A 241 -18.25 5.10 -1.81
CA LEU A 241 -19.19 5.56 -2.82
C LEU A 241 -19.89 4.39 -3.51
N THR A 242 -19.15 3.33 -3.84
CA THR A 242 -19.71 2.10 -4.42
C THR A 242 -20.73 1.47 -3.46
N ALA A 243 -20.37 1.38 -2.17
CA ALA A 243 -21.26 0.84 -1.15
C ALA A 243 -22.55 1.67 -1.01
N LEU A 244 -22.45 2.99 -0.99
CA LEU A 244 -23.60 3.89 -0.91
C LEU A 244 -24.52 3.77 -2.12
N VAL A 245 -23.97 3.71 -3.34
CA VAL A 245 -24.73 3.55 -4.58
C VAL A 245 -25.45 2.21 -4.62
N ILE A 246 -24.77 1.11 -4.28
CA ILE A 246 -25.38 -0.22 -4.22
C ILE A 246 -26.48 -0.27 -3.16
N LYS A 247 -26.21 0.25 -1.96
CA LYS A 247 -27.20 0.32 -0.87
C LYS A 247 -28.47 1.10 -1.25
N ALA A 248 -28.33 2.15 -2.05
CA ALA A 248 -29.46 2.97 -2.48
C ALA A 248 -30.41 2.24 -3.46
N VAL A 249 -29.92 1.22 -4.16
CA VAL A 249 -30.66 0.51 -5.22
C VAL A 249 -31.16 -0.86 -4.80
N VAL A 250 -30.45 -1.50 -3.88
CA VAL A 250 -30.80 -2.86 -3.41
C VAL A 250 -31.89 -2.78 -2.33
N PRO A 251 -32.92 -3.67 -2.38
CA PRO A 251 -33.97 -3.72 -1.38
C PRO A 251 -33.45 -3.93 0.05
N ALA A 252 -34.14 -3.33 1.00
CA ALA A 252 -33.86 -3.53 2.41
C ALA A 252 -34.04 -5.03 2.77
N GLY A 253 -33.10 -5.56 3.58
CA GLY A 253 -33.12 -6.98 3.99
C GLY A 253 -32.30 -7.92 3.11
N SER A 254 -31.65 -7.43 2.06
CA SER A 254 -30.70 -8.23 1.27
C SER A 254 -29.49 -8.67 2.11
N ASN A 255 -28.91 -9.83 1.78
CA ASN A 255 -27.81 -10.41 2.55
C ASN A 255 -26.58 -9.47 2.60
N PRO A 256 -26.21 -8.95 3.79
CA PRO A 256 -25.13 -7.95 3.92
C PRO A 256 -23.77 -8.49 3.45
N LYS A 257 -23.48 -9.77 3.68
CA LYS A 257 -22.18 -10.38 3.28
C LYS A 257 -22.01 -10.38 1.76
N THR A 258 -23.06 -10.75 1.02
CA THR A 258 -23.05 -10.75 -0.44
C THR A 258 -22.93 -9.32 -0.98
N LEU A 259 -23.63 -8.36 -0.37
CA LEU A 259 -23.55 -6.95 -0.75
C LEU A 259 -22.14 -6.38 -0.53
N VAL A 260 -21.52 -6.66 0.60
CA VAL A 260 -20.14 -6.25 0.88
C VAL A 260 -19.18 -6.84 -0.16
N ALA A 261 -19.29 -8.15 -0.42
CA ALA A 261 -18.41 -8.83 -1.38
C ALA A 261 -18.58 -8.26 -2.81
N TYR A 262 -19.80 -8.05 -3.27
CA TYR A 262 -20.10 -7.46 -4.58
C TYR A 262 -19.60 -6.02 -4.68
N THR A 263 -19.77 -5.23 -3.64
CA THR A 263 -19.27 -3.86 -3.55
C THR A 263 -17.76 -3.82 -3.65
N LEU A 264 -17.08 -4.68 -2.90
CA LEU A 264 -15.61 -4.76 -2.94
C LEU A 264 -15.11 -5.21 -4.30
N PHE A 265 -15.80 -6.15 -4.96
CA PHE A 265 -15.46 -6.59 -6.30
C PHE A 265 -15.60 -5.45 -7.32
N THR A 266 -16.71 -4.71 -7.29
CA THR A 266 -16.94 -3.55 -8.16
C THR A 266 -15.92 -2.43 -7.89
N ALA A 267 -15.66 -2.13 -6.61
CA ALA A 267 -14.68 -1.14 -6.20
C ALA A 267 -13.25 -1.54 -6.61
N ALA A 268 -12.91 -2.83 -6.57
CA ALA A 268 -11.61 -3.33 -7.00
C ALA A 268 -11.35 -3.07 -8.49
N ILE A 269 -12.35 -3.15 -9.35
CA ILE A 269 -12.24 -2.81 -10.77
C ILE A 269 -11.87 -1.33 -10.92
N ILE A 270 -12.57 -0.45 -10.23
CA ILE A 270 -12.33 1.01 -10.29
C ILE A 270 -10.95 1.34 -9.69
N PHE A 271 -10.58 0.67 -8.60
CA PHE A 271 -9.28 0.86 -7.97
C PHE A 271 -8.13 0.37 -8.86
N GLY A 272 -8.33 -0.73 -9.58
CA GLY A 272 -7.41 -1.20 -10.62
C GLY A 272 -7.20 -0.16 -11.73
N ILE A 273 -8.28 0.49 -12.20
CA ILE A 273 -8.21 1.59 -13.17
C ILE A 273 -7.35 2.75 -12.62
N ALA A 274 -7.54 3.13 -11.35
CA ALA A 274 -6.74 4.17 -10.69
C ALA A 274 -5.25 3.83 -10.68
N THR A 275 -4.93 2.59 -10.29
CA THR A 275 -3.55 2.10 -10.17
C THR A 275 -2.85 2.07 -11.52
N ILE A 276 -3.49 1.51 -12.53
CA ILE A 276 -2.92 1.44 -13.89
C ILE A 276 -2.77 2.83 -14.51
N SER A 277 -3.72 3.74 -14.27
CA SER A 277 -3.59 5.13 -14.71
C SER A 277 -2.39 5.82 -14.06
N ASN A 278 -2.16 5.57 -12.78
CA ASN A 278 -1.03 6.08 -12.03
C ASN A 278 0.31 5.62 -12.64
N ASP A 279 0.43 4.33 -12.92
CA ASP A 279 1.62 3.74 -13.56
C ASP A 279 1.85 4.29 -14.96
N ASN A 280 0.79 4.31 -15.78
CA ASN A 280 0.86 4.79 -17.17
C ASN A 280 1.33 6.24 -17.25
N LEU A 281 0.78 7.13 -16.43
CA LEU A 281 1.15 8.54 -16.48
C LEU A 281 2.57 8.80 -15.96
N GLN A 282 3.06 8.02 -15.01
CA GLN A 282 4.46 8.07 -14.58
C GLN A 282 5.39 7.61 -15.71
N ASP A 283 5.07 6.53 -16.41
CA ASP A 283 5.84 6.03 -17.55
C ASP A 283 5.84 7.02 -18.73
N LEU A 284 4.68 7.58 -19.04
CA LEU A 284 4.56 8.60 -20.10
C LEU A 284 5.36 9.86 -19.75
N LYS A 285 5.38 10.27 -18.47
CA LYS A 285 6.20 11.40 -18.02
C LYS A 285 7.70 11.11 -18.19
N THR A 286 8.14 9.93 -17.83
CA THR A 286 9.51 9.46 -18.07
C THR A 286 9.83 9.44 -19.57
N GLY A 287 8.91 8.90 -20.37
CA GLY A 287 9.02 8.87 -21.82
C GLY A 287 9.14 10.26 -22.45
N GLN A 288 8.38 11.23 -21.94
CA GLN A 288 8.48 12.63 -22.37
C GLN A 288 9.89 13.16 -22.16
N LEU A 289 10.52 12.88 -21.02
CA LEU A 289 11.87 13.33 -20.70
C LEU A 289 12.96 12.70 -21.59
N VAL A 290 12.78 11.43 -21.99
CA VAL A 290 13.70 10.71 -22.87
C VAL A 290 13.29 10.76 -24.33
N LYS A 291 12.27 11.54 -24.69
CA LYS A 291 11.75 11.72 -26.06
C LYS A 291 11.21 10.43 -26.70
N SER A 292 10.61 9.57 -25.92
CA SER A 292 9.91 8.37 -26.38
C SER A 292 8.55 8.71 -27.00
N THR A 293 8.04 7.80 -27.85
CA THR A 293 6.72 7.95 -28.48
C THR A 293 5.63 7.39 -27.54
N PRO A 294 4.64 8.19 -27.08
CA PRO A 294 3.67 7.80 -26.08
C PRO A 294 2.85 6.55 -26.44
N TRP A 295 2.32 6.45 -27.65
CA TRP A 295 1.49 5.30 -28.02
C TRP A 295 2.25 3.95 -27.91
N LYS A 296 3.56 3.94 -28.16
CA LYS A 296 4.37 2.72 -28.00
C LYS A 296 4.50 2.31 -26.54
N GLN A 297 4.64 3.27 -25.64
CA GLN A 297 4.66 3.01 -24.19
C GLN A 297 3.29 2.51 -23.71
N GLN A 298 2.20 3.10 -24.21
CA GLN A 298 0.84 2.67 -23.89
C GLN A 298 0.58 1.22 -24.34
N VAL A 299 1.02 0.85 -25.54
CA VAL A 299 0.93 -0.54 -26.02
C VAL A 299 1.78 -1.49 -25.16
N ALA A 300 3.00 -1.09 -24.81
CA ALA A 300 3.86 -1.88 -23.94
C ALA A 300 3.21 -2.10 -22.56
N LEU A 301 2.57 -1.07 -22.00
CA LEU A 301 1.82 -1.18 -20.75
C LEU A 301 0.66 -2.17 -20.87
N ILE A 302 -0.12 -2.13 -21.95
CA ILE A 302 -1.22 -3.07 -22.19
C ILE A 302 -0.71 -4.51 -22.20
N ILE A 303 0.41 -4.77 -22.89
CA ILE A 303 1.06 -6.08 -22.91
C ILE A 303 1.46 -6.49 -21.49
N GLY A 304 2.08 -5.58 -20.73
CA GLY A 304 2.46 -5.83 -19.34
C GLY A 304 1.27 -6.15 -18.44
N VAL A 305 0.15 -5.44 -18.61
CA VAL A 305 -1.11 -5.70 -17.87
C VAL A 305 -1.67 -7.09 -18.17
N ILE A 306 -1.63 -7.53 -19.44
CA ILE A 306 -2.08 -8.87 -19.80
C ILE A 306 -1.25 -9.94 -19.08
N PHE A 307 0.10 -9.84 -19.14
CA PHE A 307 0.97 -10.78 -18.44
C PHE A 307 0.78 -10.72 -16.92
N GLY A 308 0.70 -9.53 -16.33
CA GLY A 308 0.45 -9.35 -14.90
C GLY A 308 -0.88 -9.99 -14.46
N SER A 309 -1.94 -9.82 -15.25
CA SER A 309 -3.26 -10.41 -14.95
C SER A 309 -3.28 -11.94 -15.03
N LEU A 310 -2.35 -12.55 -15.77
CA LEU A 310 -2.19 -14.01 -15.81
C LEU A 310 -1.40 -14.55 -14.61
N VAL A 311 -0.45 -13.78 -14.08
CA VAL A 311 0.47 -14.21 -13.01
C VAL A 311 -0.09 -13.91 -11.62
N ILE A 312 -0.71 -12.74 -11.42
CA ILE A 312 -1.16 -12.30 -10.09
C ILE A 312 -2.21 -13.24 -9.46
N PRO A 313 -3.28 -13.68 -10.15
CA PRO A 313 -4.30 -14.53 -9.53
C PRO A 313 -3.75 -15.87 -9.02
N PRO A 314 -2.94 -16.64 -9.77
CA PRO A 314 -2.32 -17.86 -9.25
C PRO A 314 -1.45 -17.61 -8.01
N VAL A 315 -0.68 -16.52 -7.98
CA VAL A 315 0.17 -16.15 -6.84
C VAL A 315 -0.70 -15.83 -5.61
N LEU A 316 -1.76 -15.02 -5.77
CA LEU A 316 -2.70 -14.72 -4.68
C LEU A 316 -3.40 -15.98 -4.18
N HIS A 317 -3.81 -16.87 -5.08
CA HIS A 317 -4.41 -18.14 -4.70
C HIS A 317 -3.45 -19.03 -3.89
N LEU A 318 -2.19 -19.10 -4.32
CA LEU A 318 -1.14 -19.80 -3.60
C LEU A 318 -0.93 -19.22 -2.20
N MET A 319 -0.82 -17.91 -2.06
CA MET A 319 -0.64 -17.23 -0.78
C MET A 319 -1.84 -17.42 0.15
N ASN A 320 -3.05 -17.35 -0.40
CA ASN A 320 -4.28 -17.58 0.36
C ASN A 320 -4.35 -19.02 0.89
N ASN A 321 -3.97 -20.01 0.08
CA ASN A 321 -3.99 -21.42 0.49
C ASN A 321 -2.87 -21.76 1.49
N ALA A 322 -1.71 -21.10 1.37
CA ALA A 322 -0.58 -21.34 2.25
C ALA A 322 -0.76 -20.69 3.63
N PHE A 323 -1.21 -19.45 3.70
CA PHE A 323 -1.23 -18.67 4.92
C PHE A 323 -2.61 -18.11 5.26
N GLY A 324 -3.46 -17.86 4.27
CA GLY A 324 -4.64 -17.03 4.42
C GLY A 324 -4.32 -15.54 4.62
N PHE A 325 -5.35 -14.71 4.66
CA PHE A 325 -5.21 -13.27 4.93
C PHE A 325 -5.90 -12.91 6.24
N GLN A 326 -5.31 -12.02 7.02
CA GLN A 326 -5.87 -11.57 8.30
C GLN A 326 -7.28 -11.00 8.11
N GLY A 327 -8.21 -11.44 8.95
CA GLY A 327 -9.61 -11.06 8.88
C GLY A 327 -10.46 -11.88 7.91
N ALA A 328 -9.85 -12.79 7.13
CA ALA A 328 -10.59 -13.74 6.30
C ALA A 328 -11.10 -14.94 7.12
N PRO A 329 -12.24 -15.55 6.76
CA PRO A 329 -12.71 -16.76 7.42
C PRO A 329 -11.68 -17.89 7.30
N GLY A 330 -11.36 -18.53 8.43
CA GLY A 330 -10.38 -19.63 8.48
C GLY A 330 -8.92 -19.20 8.50
N ALA A 331 -8.62 -17.92 8.62
CA ALA A 331 -7.25 -17.42 8.73
C ALA A 331 -6.55 -17.94 9.99
N GLY A 332 -5.39 -18.57 9.82
CA GLY A 332 -4.57 -19.11 10.90
C GLY A 332 -3.75 -18.03 11.63
N LYS A 333 -2.93 -18.48 12.60
CA LYS A 333 -2.03 -17.58 13.37
C LYS A 333 -0.96 -16.90 12.49
N ASN A 334 -0.57 -17.54 11.40
CA ASN A 334 0.44 -17.06 10.44
C ASN A 334 -0.17 -16.31 9.24
N ALA A 335 -1.45 -15.90 9.34
CA ALA A 335 -2.14 -15.20 8.26
C ALA A 335 -1.44 -13.92 7.86
N LEU A 336 -1.35 -13.69 6.54
CA LEU A 336 -0.70 -12.52 5.97
C LEU A 336 -1.48 -11.25 6.30
N ALA A 337 -0.77 -10.23 6.76
CA ALA A 337 -1.37 -8.93 7.01
C ALA A 337 -1.78 -8.26 5.71
N ALA A 338 -3.04 -7.87 5.62
CA ALA A 338 -3.60 -7.09 4.50
C ALA A 338 -4.33 -5.85 5.07
N PRO A 339 -3.61 -4.91 5.69
CA PRO A 339 -4.21 -3.87 6.52
C PRO A 339 -5.11 -2.93 5.73
N GLN A 340 -4.75 -2.55 4.51
CA GLN A 340 -5.60 -1.68 3.67
C GLN A 340 -6.85 -2.41 3.18
N ALA A 341 -6.73 -3.67 2.77
CA ALA A 341 -7.87 -4.47 2.37
C ALA A 341 -8.83 -4.68 3.55
N SER A 342 -8.31 -4.96 4.74
CA SER A 342 -9.10 -5.06 5.96
C SER A 342 -9.85 -3.76 6.27
N LEU A 343 -9.16 -2.61 6.20
CA LEU A 343 -9.78 -1.29 6.43
C LEU A 343 -10.93 -1.03 5.46
N ILE A 344 -10.70 -1.25 4.16
CA ILE A 344 -11.71 -1.03 3.13
C ILE A 344 -12.91 -1.97 3.33
N SER A 345 -12.65 -3.22 3.71
CA SER A 345 -13.69 -4.19 4.01
C SER A 345 -14.54 -3.77 5.21
N GLU A 346 -13.91 -3.35 6.32
CA GLU A 346 -14.63 -2.91 7.51
C GLU A 346 -15.47 -1.64 7.25
N LEU A 347 -14.94 -0.66 6.54
CA LEU A 347 -15.69 0.54 6.14
C LEU A 347 -16.89 0.18 5.25
N THR A 348 -16.72 -0.77 4.33
CA THR A 348 -17.81 -1.23 3.46
C THR A 348 -18.89 -1.96 4.26
N LYS A 349 -18.51 -2.84 5.21
CA LYS A 349 -19.45 -3.51 6.13
C LYS A 349 -20.29 -2.49 6.89
N GLY A 350 -19.68 -1.40 7.36
CA GLY A 350 -20.37 -0.34 8.06
C GLY A 350 -21.47 0.35 7.26
N VAL A 351 -21.25 0.56 5.99
CA VAL A 351 -22.28 1.14 5.13
C VAL A 351 -23.51 0.24 5.05
N PHE A 352 -23.34 -1.08 5.06
CA PHE A 352 -24.46 -2.06 4.98
C PHE A 352 -25.07 -2.43 6.33
N GLY A 353 -24.71 -1.76 7.41
CA GLY A 353 -25.30 -1.97 8.74
C GLY A 353 -24.62 -3.09 9.53
N GLY A 354 -23.33 -3.35 9.29
CA GLY A 354 -22.49 -4.16 10.19
C GLY A 354 -22.32 -3.50 11.54
N ASP A 355 -21.95 -4.28 12.56
CA ASP A 355 -21.66 -3.83 13.93
C ASP A 355 -20.40 -2.96 13.94
N ILE A 356 -20.50 -1.73 13.44
CA ILE A 356 -19.45 -0.73 13.56
C ILE A 356 -19.76 0.16 14.77
N ASP A 357 -18.78 0.29 15.62
CA ASP A 357 -18.81 1.30 16.67
C ASP A 357 -18.53 2.68 16.03
N TRP A 358 -19.62 3.37 15.68
CA TRP A 358 -19.57 4.72 15.12
C TRP A 358 -18.95 5.73 16.07
N SER A 359 -18.93 5.45 17.38
CA SER A 359 -18.29 6.32 18.36
C SER A 359 -16.77 6.28 18.25
N LEU A 360 -16.19 5.08 18.07
CA LEU A 360 -14.75 4.90 17.84
C LEU A 360 -14.31 5.50 16.51
N LEU A 361 -15.09 5.26 15.46
CA LEU A 361 -14.85 5.85 14.14
C LEU A 361 -14.93 7.39 14.18
N GLY A 362 -15.92 7.92 14.91
CA GLY A 362 -16.10 9.34 15.16
C GLY A 362 -14.94 9.96 15.92
N LEU A 363 -14.46 9.31 16.99
CA LEU A 363 -13.27 9.73 17.72
C LEU A 363 -12.06 9.78 16.81
N GLY A 364 -11.85 8.76 15.98
CA GLY A 364 -10.78 8.73 14.99
C GLY A 364 -10.90 9.85 13.96
N SER A 365 -12.12 10.15 13.53
CA SER A 365 -12.39 11.26 12.62
C SER A 365 -12.03 12.62 13.24
N LEU A 366 -12.34 12.83 14.50
CA LEU A 366 -11.94 14.04 15.24
C LEU A 366 -10.43 14.17 15.37
N ILE A 367 -9.73 13.07 15.69
CA ILE A 367 -8.27 13.03 15.70
C ILE A 367 -7.73 13.36 14.32
N GLY A 368 -8.31 12.79 13.26
CA GLY A 368 -7.94 13.05 11.86
C GLY A 368 -8.07 14.53 11.49
N VAL A 369 -9.17 15.18 11.88
CA VAL A 369 -9.38 16.62 11.67
C VAL A 369 -8.32 17.43 12.41
N ALA A 370 -8.01 17.09 13.67
CA ALA A 370 -6.98 17.76 14.44
C ALA A 370 -5.60 17.66 13.78
N ILE A 371 -5.23 16.46 13.30
CA ILE A 371 -3.97 16.25 12.58
C ILE A 371 -3.93 17.03 11.26
N ILE A 372 -5.04 17.08 10.52
CA ILE A 372 -5.15 17.89 9.30
C ILE A 372 -4.90 19.36 9.61
N LEU A 373 -5.52 19.90 10.66
CA LEU A 373 -5.30 21.29 11.07
C LEU A 373 -3.85 21.55 11.44
N ILE A 374 -3.21 20.65 12.18
CA ILE A 374 -1.79 20.75 12.54
C ILE A 374 -0.92 20.73 11.26
N ASP A 375 -1.17 19.80 10.33
CA ASP A 375 -0.43 19.72 9.08
C ASP A 375 -0.58 20.99 8.23
N GLU A 376 -1.80 21.56 8.15
CA GLU A 376 -2.04 22.82 7.43
C GLU A 376 -1.33 24.02 8.07
N ILE A 377 -1.32 24.10 9.40
CA ILE A 377 -0.59 25.13 10.13
C ILE A 377 0.91 24.98 9.88
N LEU A 378 1.44 23.74 9.99
CA LEU A 378 2.85 23.47 9.74
C LEU A 378 3.27 23.88 8.32
N LYS A 379 2.47 23.53 7.31
CA LYS A 379 2.75 23.89 5.90
C LYS A 379 2.72 25.38 5.63
N ARG A 380 1.91 26.14 6.38
CA ARG A 380 1.83 27.60 6.25
C ARG A 380 2.93 28.34 7.03
N THR A 381 3.37 27.78 8.16
CA THR A 381 4.37 28.42 9.03
C THR A 381 5.80 28.02 8.69
N THR A 382 5.99 26.80 8.19
CA THR A 382 7.31 26.27 7.87
C THR A 382 7.31 25.55 6.52
N SER A 383 8.31 25.80 5.69
CA SER A 383 8.53 25.01 4.45
C SER A 383 9.20 23.65 4.70
N ARG A 384 9.60 23.37 5.95
CA ARG A 384 10.47 22.24 6.29
C ARG A 384 9.76 21.08 6.94
N TYR A 385 8.64 21.32 7.62
CA TYR A 385 7.92 20.30 8.38
C TYR A 385 6.52 20.08 7.84
N SER A 386 6.13 18.81 7.77
CA SER A 386 4.77 18.38 7.44
C SER A 386 4.42 17.17 8.27
N LEU A 387 3.15 17.02 8.58
CA LEU A 387 2.61 15.89 9.32
C LEU A 387 1.53 15.22 8.46
N PRO A 388 1.91 14.35 7.48
CA PRO A 388 0.95 13.73 6.58
C PRO A 388 -0.15 12.96 7.36
N PRO A 389 -1.43 13.38 7.28
CA PRO A 389 -2.49 12.81 8.14
C PRO A 389 -2.73 11.32 7.90
N ILE A 390 -2.63 10.86 6.64
CA ILE A 390 -2.75 9.43 6.31
C ILE A 390 -1.66 8.62 7.02
N ALA A 391 -0.43 9.12 7.07
CA ALA A 391 0.68 8.41 7.72
C ALA A 391 0.49 8.32 9.24
N VAL A 392 -0.07 9.35 9.88
CA VAL A 392 -0.46 9.29 11.29
C VAL A 392 -1.53 8.21 11.49
N GLY A 393 -2.57 8.21 10.68
CA GLY A 393 -3.62 7.20 10.72
C GLY A 393 -3.08 5.78 10.50
N MET A 394 -2.13 5.58 9.58
CA MET A 394 -1.48 4.28 9.38
C MET A 394 -0.68 3.86 10.61
N GLY A 395 0.02 4.76 11.29
CA GLY A 395 0.71 4.47 12.55
C GLY A 395 -0.24 4.07 13.68
N MET A 396 -1.49 4.53 13.63
CA MET A 396 -2.54 4.14 14.57
C MET A 396 -3.19 2.80 14.21
N TYR A 397 -3.39 2.53 12.94
CA TYR A 397 -4.17 1.40 12.43
C TYR A 397 -3.35 0.11 12.31
N LEU A 398 -2.09 0.22 11.86
CA LEU A 398 -1.22 -0.93 11.63
C LEU A 398 -0.71 -1.52 12.95
N PRO A 399 -0.48 -2.85 13.00
CA PRO A 399 0.23 -3.46 14.11
C PRO A 399 1.61 -2.82 14.33
N ILE A 400 1.99 -2.61 15.60
CA ILE A 400 3.27 -1.96 15.94
C ILE A 400 4.48 -2.70 15.36
N THR A 401 4.38 -4.00 15.24
CA THR A 401 5.43 -4.85 14.65
C THR A 401 5.77 -4.50 13.21
N LEU A 402 4.77 -4.02 12.44
CA LEU A 402 4.97 -3.62 11.05
C LEU A 402 5.37 -2.14 10.93
N THR A 403 4.98 -1.31 11.89
CA THR A 403 5.15 0.14 11.78
C THR A 403 6.46 0.66 12.31
N ILE A 404 7.03 0.05 13.35
CA ILE A 404 8.20 0.60 14.07
C ILE A 404 9.48 0.65 13.22
N LEU A 405 9.67 -0.28 12.30
CA LEU A 405 10.85 -0.31 11.44
C LEU A 405 10.83 0.75 10.33
N ILE A 406 9.65 1.24 9.95
CA ILE A 406 9.53 2.24 8.89
C ILE A 406 10.17 3.58 9.31
N PRO A 407 9.91 4.16 10.49
CA PRO A 407 10.64 5.32 10.99
C PRO A 407 12.14 5.10 11.13
N ILE A 408 12.56 3.90 11.56
CA ILE A 408 13.97 3.54 11.66
C ILE A 408 14.61 3.54 10.27
N GLY A 409 13.98 2.91 9.29
CA GLY A 409 14.42 2.93 7.88
C GLY A 409 14.47 4.34 7.30
N ALA A 410 13.48 5.18 7.62
CA ALA A 410 13.45 6.59 7.22
C ALA A 410 14.65 7.37 7.81
N THR A 411 14.99 7.11 9.06
CA THR A 411 16.17 7.69 9.72
C THR A 411 17.46 7.23 9.04
N CYS A 412 17.59 5.94 8.74
CA CYS A 412 18.71 5.40 7.96
C CYS A 412 18.82 6.09 6.60
N GLY A 413 17.71 6.32 5.92
CA GLY A 413 17.64 7.05 4.64
C GLY A 413 18.14 8.48 4.75
N VAL A 414 17.74 9.21 5.79
CA VAL A 414 18.23 10.57 6.04
C VAL A 414 19.72 10.60 6.32
N LEU A 415 20.22 9.69 7.14
CA LEU A 415 21.66 9.60 7.44
C LEU A 415 22.45 9.27 6.18
N PHE A 416 21.96 8.36 5.35
CA PHE A 416 22.59 8.02 4.08
C PHE A 416 22.58 9.21 3.11
N ASN A 417 21.45 9.91 2.97
CA ASN A 417 21.32 11.06 2.09
C ASN A 417 22.15 12.27 2.57
N ARG A 418 22.31 12.46 3.89
CA ARG A 418 23.25 13.47 4.43
C ARG A 418 24.68 13.14 4.03
N TRP A 419 25.10 11.89 4.16
CA TRP A 419 26.39 11.44 3.70
C TRP A 419 26.55 11.61 2.18
N ALA A 420 25.53 11.25 1.37
CA ALA A 420 25.55 11.39 -0.08
C ALA A 420 25.79 12.84 -0.54
N LYS A 421 25.21 13.82 0.17
CA LYS A 421 25.40 15.25 -0.11
C LYS A 421 26.85 15.73 0.00
N THR A 422 27.71 15.02 0.72
CA THR A 422 29.14 15.34 0.86
C THR A 422 30.01 14.74 -0.27
N ARG A 423 29.40 14.06 -1.25
CA ARG A 423 30.13 13.38 -2.33
C ARG A 423 30.20 14.23 -3.59
N LYS A 424 31.13 13.88 -4.49
CA LYS A 424 31.32 14.59 -5.78
C LYS A 424 30.05 14.63 -6.64
N ASN A 425 29.25 13.57 -6.60
CA ASN A 425 27.96 13.50 -7.29
C ASN A 425 26.86 13.09 -6.29
N PRO A 426 26.24 14.05 -5.58
CA PRO A 426 25.24 13.78 -4.55
C PRO A 426 24.01 13.01 -5.04
N GLU A 427 23.56 13.28 -6.26
CA GLU A 427 22.38 12.60 -6.83
C GLU A 427 22.67 11.13 -7.12
N ALA A 428 23.81 10.82 -7.75
CA ALA A 428 24.21 9.45 -8.01
C ALA A 428 24.43 8.68 -6.69
N ALA A 429 25.05 9.30 -5.70
CA ALA A 429 25.27 8.70 -4.40
C ALA A 429 23.93 8.42 -3.67
N SER A 430 23.00 9.37 -3.65
CA SER A 430 21.67 9.20 -3.05
C SER A 430 20.88 8.08 -3.75
N ARG A 431 21.00 7.95 -5.06
CA ARG A 431 20.37 6.89 -5.85
C ARG A 431 20.80 5.49 -5.41
N MET A 432 22.06 5.30 -4.96
CA MET A 432 22.51 4.00 -4.46
C MET A 432 21.74 3.55 -3.22
N GLY A 433 21.38 4.48 -2.32
CA GLY A 433 20.50 4.19 -1.18
C GLY A 433 19.10 3.75 -1.62
N THR A 434 18.51 4.45 -2.59
CA THR A 434 17.21 4.07 -3.17
C THR A 434 17.25 2.69 -3.82
N LEU A 435 18.31 2.37 -4.56
CA LEU A 435 18.48 1.06 -5.21
C LEU A 435 18.66 -0.06 -4.18
N LEU A 436 19.42 0.18 -3.10
CA LEU A 436 19.53 -0.76 -1.98
C LEU A 436 18.15 -1.02 -1.36
N ALA A 437 17.42 0.04 -1.01
CA ALA A 437 16.09 -0.06 -0.42
C ALA A 437 15.12 -0.86 -1.33
N THR A 438 15.15 -0.61 -2.62
CA THR A 438 14.38 -1.38 -3.62
C THR A 438 14.79 -2.86 -3.61
N GLY A 439 16.09 -3.15 -3.59
CA GLY A 439 16.61 -4.52 -3.50
C GLY A 439 16.11 -5.25 -2.26
N LEU A 440 16.16 -4.60 -1.09
CA LEU A 440 15.69 -5.19 0.16
C LEU A 440 14.20 -5.58 0.08
N ILE A 441 13.36 -4.74 -0.50
CA ILE A 441 11.93 -5.02 -0.69
C ILE A 441 11.73 -6.20 -1.65
N VAL A 442 12.38 -6.15 -2.81
CA VAL A 442 12.23 -7.18 -3.84
C VAL A 442 12.67 -8.55 -3.36
N GLY A 443 13.80 -8.64 -2.66
CA GLY A 443 14.33 -9.92 -2.20
C GLY A 443 13.42 -10.62 -1.21
N GLU A 444 12.92 -9.90 -0.21
CA GLU A 444 12.00 -10.45 0.79
C GLU A 444 10.67 -10.86 0.14
N SER A 445 10.14 -10.05 -0.77
CA SER A 445 8.89 -10.34 -1.47
C SER A 445 8.99 -11.57 -2.37
N LEU A 446 10.07 -11.70 -3.15
CA LEU A 446 10.30 -12.88 -4.00
C LEU A 446 10.47 -14.15 -3.18
N TRP A 447 11.25 -14.08 -2.08
CA TRP A 447 11.38 -15.21 -1.18
C TRP A 447 10.04 -15.60 -0.56
N GLY A 448 9.23 -14.62 -0.17
CA GLY A 448 7.88 -14.85 0.36
C GLY A 448 7.00 -15.68 -0.57
N VAL A 449 7.05 -15.42 -1.88
CA VAL A 449 6.33 -16.22 -2.89
C VAL A 449 6.90 -17.65 -2.99
N VAL A 450 8.22 -17.79 -3.01
CA VAL A 450 8.88 -19.11 -3.02
C VAL A 450 8.50 -19.91 -1.77
N TYR A 451 8.54 -19.28 -0.61
CA TYR A 451 8.17 -19.93 0.64
C TYR A 451 6.68 -20.33 0.67
N ALA A 452 5.80 -19.47 0.17
CA ALA A 452 4.38 -19.80 0.01
C ALA A 452 4.17 -21.05 -0.86
N ALA A 453 4.95 -21.22 -1.94
CA ALA A 453 4.91 -22.41 -2.77
C ALA A 453 5.35 -23.66 -1.99
N ILE A 454 6.40 -23.55 -1.18
CA ILE A 454 6.89 -24.67 -0.33
C ILE A 454 5.80 -25.05 0.70
N VAL A 455 5.23 -24.09 1.41
CA VAL A 455 4.13 -24.33 2.38
C VAL A 455 2.93 -24.98 1.69
N GLY A 456 2.51 -24.43 0.54
CA GLY A 456 1.37 -24.93 -0.20
C GLY A 456 1.54 -26.36 -0.75
N THR A 457 2.77 -26.75 -1.08
CA THR A 457 3.09 -28.11 -1.57
C THR A 457 3.30 -29.13 -0.46
N THR A 458 3.82 -28.71 0.68
CA THR A 458 4.10 -29.60 1.81
C THR A 458 2.90 -29.76 2.74
N GLY A 459 1.95 -28.81 2.74
CA GLY A 459 0.83 -28.77 3.67
C GLY A 459 1.21 -28.53 5.13
N SER A 460 2.48 -28.20 5.39
CA SER A 460 2.99 -27.84 6.72
C SER A 460 3.06 -26.32 6.86
N GLU A 461 2.68 -25.79 8.02
CA GLU A 461 2.79 -24.35 8.30
C GLU A 461 4.27 -23.89 8.40
N GLU A 462 5.16 -24.81 8.75
CA GLU A 462 6.59 -24.51 8.98
C GLU A 462 7.51 -25.57 8.36
N PRO A 463 7.47 -25.75 7.03
CA PRO A 463 8.17 -26.87 6.37
C PRO A 463 9.70 -26.78 6.43
N LEU A 464 10.25 -25.61 6.66
CA LEU A 464 11.69 -25.36 6.71
C LEU A 464 12.23 -25.21 8.15
N ALA A 465 11.40 -25.34 9.18
CA ALA A 465 11.85 -25.21 10.56
C ALA A 465 12.84 -26.33 10.93
N ILE A 466 14.08 -25.95 11.23
CA ILE A 466 15.14 -26.90 11.63
C ILE A 466 15.52 -26.74 13.09
N VAL A 467 15.09 -25.68 13.74
CA VAL A 467 15.41 -25.33 15.12
C VAL A 467 14.16 -25.49 15.99
N PRO A 468 14.24 -26.18 17.13
CA PRO A 468 13.12 -26.37 18.03
C PRO A 468 12.74 -25.08 18.76
N ASP A 469 11.48 -24.96 19.21
CA ASP A 469 10.95 -23.78 19.91
C ASP A 469 11.70 -23.43 21.21
N SER A 470 12.39 -24.42 21.81
CA SER A 470 13.25 -24.19 22.98
C SER A 470 14.42 -23.21 22.72
N TRP A 471 14.77 -22.98 21.46
CA TRP A 471 15.80 -22.03 21.03
C TRP A 471 15.30 -20.58 20.82
N SER A 472 14.06 -20.28 21.11
CA SER A 472 13.46 -18.98 20.82
C SER A 472 14.25 -17.78 21.35
N GLY A 473 14.83 -17.88 22.55
CA GLY A 473 15.69 -16.83 23.09
C GLY A 473 16.99 -16.62 22.30
N MET A 474 17.65 -17.71 21.88
CA MET A 474 18.85 -17.64 21.05
C MET A 474 18.53 -17.15 19.63
N SER A 475 17.42 -17.61 19.06
CA SER A 475 16.94 -17.16 17.74
C SER A 475 16.59 -15.67 17.74
N SER A 476 16.08 -15.13 18.86
CA SER A 476 15.85 -13.68 19.00
C SER A 476 17.15 -12.90 18.93
N LEU A 477 18.15 -13.32 19.71
CA LEU A 477 19.44 -12.64 19.76
C LEU A 477 20.18 -12.73 18.41
N LEU A 478 20.27 -13.93 17.85
CA LEU A 478 20.88 -14.17 16.53
C LEU A 478 20.16 -13.40 15.43
N GLY A 479 18.82 -13.42 15.45
CA GLY A 479 18.01 -12.66 14.50
C GLY A 479 18.32 -11.17 14.54
N LEU A 480 18.36 -10.58 15.72
CA LEU A 480 18.66 -9.15 15.87
C LEU A 480 20.10 -8.83 15.40
N VAL A 481 21.10 -9.62 15.80
CA VAL A 481 22.50 -9.40 15.42
C VAL A 481 22.69 -9.51 13.91
N ILE A 482 22.15 -10.57 13.29
CA ILE A 482 22.25 -10.80 11.84
C ILE A 482 21.49 -9.70 11.08
N PHE A 483 20.31 -9.32 11.55
CA PHE A 483 19.49 -8.26 10.95
C PHE A 483 20.25 -6.93 10.89
N VAL A 484 20.81 -6.48 12.02
CA VAL A 484 21.59 -5.26 12.10
C VAL A 484 22.86 -5.35 11.26
N ALA A 485 23.55 -6.49 11.28
CA ALA A 485 24.75 -6.72 10.49
C ALA A 485 24.47 -6.64 8.98
N LEU A 486 23.40 -7.27 8.50
CA LEU A 486 23.01 -7.23 7.09
C LEU A 486 22.56 -5.84 6.64
N ALA A 487 21.78 -5.12 7.47
CA ALA A 487 21.41 -3.76 7.20
C ALA A 487 22.65 -2.84 7.10
N ALA A 488 23.54 -2.91 8.07
CA ALA A 488 24.79 -2.13 8.09
C ALA A 488 25.69 -2.47 6.90
N TRP A 489 25.82 -3.76 6.57
CA TRP A 489 26.59 -4.22 5.43
C TRP A 489 25.99 -3.70 4.11
N GLY A 490 24.68 -3.76 3.93
CA GLY A 490 23.98 -3.25 2.75
C GLY A 490 24.26 -1.76 2.53
N TYR A 491 24.07 -0.93 3.57
CA TYR A 491 24.37 0.50 3.51
C TYR A 491 25.85 0.79 3.27
N ARG A 492 26.77 0.00 3.87
CA ARG A 492 28.20 0.13 3.60
C ARG A 492 28.54 -0.18 2.14
N ARG A 493 27.94 -1.23 1.57
CA ARG A 493 28.10 -1.59 0.16
C ARG A 493 27.56 -0.50 -0.77
N ALA A 494 26.38 0.04 -0.47
CA ALA A 494 25.82 1.15 -1.24
C ALA A 494 26.74 2.38 -1.23
N LYS A 495 27.39 2.68 -0.09
CA LYS A 495 28.40 3.76 0.01
C LYS A 495 29.62 3.47 -0.85
N GLN A 496 30.20 2.26 -0.77
CA GLN A 496 31.37 1.87 -1.57
C GLN A 496 31.10 1.98 -3.06
N GLN A 497 29.93 1.54 -3.51
CA GLN A 497 29.52 1.62 -4.92
C GLN A 497 29.23 3.04 -5.39
N ALA A 498 28.87 3.94 -4.47
CA ALA A 498 28.68 5.35 -4.78
C ALA A 498 30.02 6.12 -4.91
N GLU A 499 31.10 5.57 -4.38
CA GLU A 499 32.45 6.15 -4.42
C GLU A 499 33.29 5.57 -5.59
N ALA A 500 32.92 4.41 -6.12
CA ALA A 500 33.55 3.77 -7.29
C ALA A 500 33.06 4.40 -8.61
#